data_0b493655255fab4e81ff9e315219285f
#
_entry.id   0b493655255fab4e81ff9e315219285f
#
_cell.length_a   1.000
_cell.length_b   1.000
_cell.length_c   1.000
_cell.angle_alpha   90.00
_cell.angle_beta   90.00
_cell.angle_gamma   90.00
#
_symmetry.space_group_name_H-M   'P 1'
#
loop_
_entity.id
_entity.type
_entity.pdbx_description
1 polymer ?
#
loop_
_entity_poly.entity_id
_entity_poly.type
_entity_poly.pdbx_seq_one_letter_code
_entity_poly.pdbx_strand_id
1 'polypeptide(L)'
;SPLRLDIPMSEGIIQYSSRNQPIILTPFTLAGAMAPVTVAGAVVQQNAEALAGIAFTQLVRRGAPVMYGGFTSNVDMQSGSPAFGTPEFMQSAMLGGQLARRYGIPYRSSNVCAANAIDTQAGYESVFSLWGAIMGGANLVFHGAGWMEGGLHASPEKMVIDADLLSMVGTFLQPLIV
;
A
#
# COMPACT_ATOMS: atom_id res chain seq x y z
N SER A 1 9.64 -5.39 -8.72
CA SER A 1 10.17 -5.92 -7.45
C SER A 1 10.43 -7.41 -7.49
N PRO A 2 11.42 -7.90 -6.76
CA PRO A 2 12.32 -7.09 -5.95
C PRO A 2 13.47 -6.49 -6.77
N LEU A 3 13.88 -5.26 -6.44
CA LEU A 3 15.05 -4.55 -6.98
C LEU A 3 15.12 -4.49 -8.52
N ARG A 4 13.95 -4.50 -9.16
CA ARG A 4 13.84 -4.53 -10.62
C ARG A 4 12.62 -3.76 -11.10
N LEU A 5 12.80 -2.94 -12.13
CA LEU A 5 11.76 -2.46 -13.02
C LEU A 5 11.75 -3.34 -14.26
N ASP A 6 10.61 -3.91 -14.61
CA ASP A 6 10.45 -4.64 -15.86
C ASP A 6 10.12 -3.69 -17.02
N ILE A 7 10.11 -4.23 -18.23
CA ILE A 7 9.87 -3.43 -19.43
C ILE A 7 8.49 -2.77 -19.40
N PRO A 8 7.37 -3.49 -19.15
CA PRO A 8 6.04 -2.86 -19.13
C PRO A 8 5.91 -1.74 -18.09
N MET A 9 6.47 -1.93 -16.88
CA MET A 9 6.45 -0.89 -15.84
C MET A 9 7.28 0.33 -16.24
N SER A 10 8.46 0.11 -16.85
CA SER A 10 9.31 1.19 -17.35
C SER A 10 8.65 1.97 -18.48
N GLU A 11 8.01 1.29 -19.43
CA GLU A 11 7.23 1.92 -20.50
C GLU A 11 6.06 2.71 -19.92
N GLY A 12 5.34 2.16 -18.95
CA GLY A 12 4.26 2.86 -18.25
C GLY A 12 4.75 4.16 -17.61
N ILE A 13 5.87 4.12 -16.89
CA ILE A 13 6.50 5.31 -16.31
C ILE A 13 6.81 6.36 -17.40
N ILE A 14 7.41 5.95 -18.51
CA ILE A 14 7.73 6.86 -19.63
C ILE A 14 6.46 7.49 -20.21
N GLN A 15 5.46 6.67 -20.52
CA GLN A 15 4.22 7.14 -21.17
C GLN A 15 3.41 8.10 -20.31
N TYR A 16 3.22 7.78 -19.03
CA TYR A 16 2.45 8.62 -18.11
C TYR A 16 3.23 9.88 -17.71
N SER A 17 4.52 9.77 -17.37
CA SER A 17 5.33 10.93 -17.01
C SER A 17 5.44 11.94 -18.15
N SER A 18 5.67 11.49 -19.39
CA SER A 18 5.77 12.37 -20.55
C SER A 18 4.51 13.18 -20.79
N ARG A 19 3.33 12.63 -20.39
CA ARG A 19 2.02 13.27 -20.50
C ARG A 19 1.58 14.03 -19.25
N ASN A 20 2.47 14.18 -18.28
CA ASN A 20 2.17 14.83 -17.00
C ASN A 20 1.05 14.15 -16.19
N GLN A 21 0.88 12.85 -16.36
CA GLN A 21 -0.07 12.07 -15.57
C GLN A 21 0.57 11.61 -14.27
N PRO A 22 -0.18 11.58 -13.14
CA PRO A 22 0.36 11.13 -11.87
C PRO A 22 0.68 9.64 -11.90
N ILE A 23 1.81 9.29 -11.27
CA ILE A 23 2.26 7.90 -11.12
C ILE A 23 2.38 7.57 -9.64
N ILE A 24 1.83 6.44 -9.26
CA ILE A 24 1.97 5.88 -7.92
C ILE A 24 3.08 4.82 -7.96
N LEU A 25 4.20 5.10 -7.30
CA LEU A 25 5.32 4.17 -7.18
C LEU A 25 5.09 3.29 -5.95
N THR A 26 4.63 2.06 -6.19
CA THR A 26 4.24 1.13 -5.12
C THR A 26 5.04 -0.17 -5.21
N PRO A 27 6.23 -0.24 -4.60
CA PRO A 27 6.96 -1.49 -4.49
C PRO A 27 6.17 -2.52 -3.68
N PHE A 28 6.25 -3.78 -4.11
CA PHE A 28 5.71 -4.92 -3.42
C PHE A 28 6.86 -5.68 -2.76
N THR A 29 7.03 -5.47 -1.46
CA THR A 29 8.17 -6.04 -0.71
C THR A 29 7.65 -6.91 0.44
N LEU A 30 7.79 -8.24 0.27
CA LEU A 30 7.38 -9.22 1.27
C LEU A 30 8.57 -9.56 2.16
N ALA A 31 8.49 -9.16 3.43
CA ALA A 31 9.50 -9.49 4.42
C ALA A 31 9.62 -11.02 4.59
N GLY A 32 10.83 -11.53 4.40
CA GLY A 32 11.12 -12.95 4.46
C GLY A 32 11.04 -13.71 3.14
N ALA A 33 10.50 -13.10 2.06
CA ALA A 33 10.43 -13.72 0.74
C ALA A 33 11.11 -12.89 -0.36
N MET A 34 10.77 -11.59 -0.45
CA MET A 34 11.26 -10.69 -1.51
C MET A 34 12.13 -9.56 -0.93
N ALA A 35 12.22 -9.48 0.38
CA ALA A 35 12.92 -8.45 1.13
C ALA A 35 13.53 -9.07 2.41
N PRO A 36 14.40 -8.34 3.14
CA PRO A 36 14.86 -8.77 4.45
C PRO A 36 13.71 -9.14 5.38
N VAL A 37 13.95 -10.11 6.27
CA VAL A 37 12.89 -10.67 7.15
C VAL A 37 12.34 -9.66 8.16
N THR A 38 13.11 -8.63 8.51
CA THR A 38 12.64 -7.59 9.44
C THR A 38 11.79 -6.55 8.72
N VAL A 39 10.75 -6.05 9.37
CA VAL A 39 9.90 -4.97 8.85
C VAL A 39 10.73 -3.75 8.45
N ALA A 40 11.67 -3.34 9.31
CA ALA A 40 12.55 -2.20 9.01
C ALA A 40 13.39 -2.43 7.75
N GLY A 41 13.98 -3.63 7.59
CA GLY A 41 14.75 -3.98 6.41
C GLY A 41 13.89 -4.01 5.14
N ALA A 42 12.68 -4.55 5.22
CA ALA A 42 11.74 -4.57 4.09
C ALA A 42 11.31 -3.15 3.69
N VAL A 43 11.07 -2.26 4.65
CA VAL A 43 10.74 -0.85 4.40
C VAL A 43 11.93 -0.09 3.81
N VAL A 44 13.17 -0.39 4.21
CA VAL A 44 14.36 0.19 3.55
C VAL A 44 14.42 -0.19 2.07
N GLN A 45 14.16 -1.46 1.74
CA GLN A 45 14.10 -1.89 0.35
C GLN A 45 12.94 -1.23 -0.40
N GLN A 46 11.72 -1.20 0.19
CA GLN A 46 10.58 -0.49 -0.37
C GLN A 46 10.96 0.96 -0.71
N ASN A 47 11.61 1.64 0.23
CA ASN A 47 12.01 3.02 0.05
C ASN A 47 13.01 3.19 -1.10
N ALA A 48 14.01 2.32 -1.19
CA ALA A 48 15.00 2.36 -2.28
C ALA A 48 14.33 2.16 -3.66
N GLU A 49 13.42 1.18 -3.77
CA GLU A 49 12.70 0.91 -5.02
C GLU A 49 11.75 2.06 -5.39
N ALA A 50 11.03 2.64 -4.42
CA ALA A 50 10.14 3.78 -4.65
C ALA A 50 10.94 5.01 -5.12
N LEU A 51 12.04 5.34 -4.46
CA LEU A 51 12.89 6.46 -4.84
C LEU A 51 13.54 6.27 -6.21
N ALA A 52 13.95 5.06 -6.56
CA ALA A 52 14.46 4.75 -7.90
C ALA A 52 13.39 5.02 -8.98
N GLY A 53 12.16 4.57 -8.75
CA GLY A 53 11.03 4.84 -9.65
C GLY A 53 10.70 6.33 -9.73
N ILE A 54 10.70 7.05 -8.61
CA ILE A 54 10.47 8.50 -8.56
C ILE A 54 11.56 9.23 -9.34
N ALA A 55 12.84 8.88 -9.14
CA ALA A 55 13.95 9.47 -9.89
C ALA A 55 13.77 9.22 -11.39
N PHE A 56 13.35 8.03 -11.79
CA PHE A 56 13.09 7.72 -13.19
C PHE A 56 11.97 8.59 -13.78
N THR A 57 10.86 8.81 -13.05
CA THR A 57 9.81 9.74 -13.52
C THR A 57 10.35 11.14 -13.78
N GLN A 58 11.22 11.63 -12.90
CA GLN A 58 11.82 12.98 -13.00
C GLN A 58 12.87 13.08 -14.12
N LEU A 59 13.54 11.98 -14.47
CA LEU A 59 14.43 11.92 -15.63
C LEU A 59 13.64 11.97 -16.93
N VAL A 60 12.46 11.33 -17.00
CA VAL A 60 11.57 11.40 -18.15
C VAL A 60 10.97 12.80 -18.31
N ARG A 61 10.49 13.36 -17.21
CA ARG A 61 9.92 14.71 -17.18
C ARG A 61 10.10 15.32 -15.80
N ARG A 62 10.91 16.34 -15.69
CA ARG A 62 11.07 17.13 -14.46
C ARG A 62 9.73 17.73 -14.03
N GLY A 63 9.34 17.51 -12.78
CA GLY A 63 8.09 17.99 -12.22
C GLY A 63 6.88 17.09 -12.53
N ALA A 64 7.06 15.91 -13.13
CA ALA A 64 5.98 14.93 -13.27
C ALA A 64 5.40 14.58 -11.90
N PRO A 65 4.06 14.58 -11.74
CA PRO A 65 3.42 14.32 -10.45
C PRO A 65 3.63 12.87 -10.04
N VAL A 66 4.02 12.67 -8.79
CA VAL A 66 4.27 11.34 -8.21
C VAL A 66 3.61 11.19 -6.84
N MET A 67 3.27 9.96 -6.50
CA MET A 67 2.78 9.57 -5.19
C MET A 67 3.65 8.41 -4.68
N TYR A 68 4.09 8.52 -3.44
CA TYR A 68 4.81 7.45 -2.77
C TYR A 68 3.82 6.37 -2.35
N GLY A 69 4.04 5.15 -2.76
CA GLY A 69 3.25 3.99 -2.38
C GLY A 69 4.08 2.99 -1.59
N GLY A 70 3.40 2.20 -0.78
CA GLY A 70 3.99 1.07 -0.08
C GLY A 70 3.01 -0.10 -0.06
N PHE A 71 3.54 -1.28 -0.30
CA PHE A 71 2.79 -2.53 -0.21
C PHE A 71 3.65 -3.61 0.44
N THR A 72 4.27 -3.22 1.56
CA THR A 72 5.13 -4.10 2.35
C THR A 72 4.32 -4.83 3.40
N SER A 73 4.49 -6.12 3.47
CA SER A 73 3.94 -7.00 4.50
C SER A 73 4.94 -8.11 4.83
N ASN A 74 4.60 -8.96 5.77
CA ASN A 74 5.32 -10.19 6.03
C ASN A 74 4.75 -11.33 5.19
N VAL A 75 5.49 -12.42 5.16
CA VAL A 75 5.07 -13.70 4.58
C VAL A 75 4.69 -14.66 5.71
N ASP A 76 3.64 -15.42 5.52
CA ASP A 76 3.40 -16.60 6.36
C ASP A 76 4.46 -17.66 6.04
N MET A 77 5.29 -17.97 7.03
CA MET A 77 6.43 -18.87 6.85
C MET A 77 6.02 -20.33 6.63
N GLN A 78 4.77 -20.70 6.91
CA GLN A 78 4.26 -22.06 6.68
C GLN A 78 3.77 -22.25 5.25
N SER A 79 2.97 -21.31 4.76
CA SER A 79 2.33 -21.40 3.43
C SER A 79 3.12 -20.68 2.34
N GLY A 80 4.00 -19.72 2.71
CA GLY A 80 4.68 -18.84 1.78
C GLY A 80 3.78 -17.72 1.23
N SER A 81 2.52 -17.63 1.69
CA SER A 81 1.57 -16.62 1.23
C SER A 81 1.79 -15.26 1.89
N PRO A 82 1.49 -14.16 1.19
CA PRO A 82 1.49 -12.84 1.83
C PRO A 82 0.49 -12.77 2.97
N ALA A 83 0.94 -12.27 4.12
CA ALA A 83 0.08 -12.08 5.29
C ALA A 83 -0.33 -10.59 5.36
N PHE A 84 -1.57 -10.28 4.99
CA PHE A 84 -2.12 -8.93 5.05
C PHE A 84 -3.07 -8.77 6.25
N GLY A 85 -3.30 -7.52 6.66
CA GLY A 85 -4.09 -7.24 7.86
C GLY A 85 -3.36 -7.58 9.16
N THR A 86 -2.05 -7.80 9.10
CA THR A 86 -1.19 -8.12 10.23
C THR A 86 -0.60 -6.86 10.87
N PRO A 87 -0.10 -6.95 12.11
CA PRO A 87 0.64 -5.84 12.74
C PRO A 87 1.81 -5.35 11.90
N GLU A 88 2.52 -6.24 11.20
CA GLU A 88 3.66 -5.91 10.34
C GLU A 88 3.21 -5.09 9.13
N PHE A 89 2.08 -5.42 8.52
CA PHE A 89 1.49 -4.61 7.45
C PHE A 89 1.12 -3.22 7.94
N MET A 90 0.46 -3.12 9.09
CA MET A 90 0.10 -1.85 9.72
C MET A 90 1.33 -1.00 10.03
N GLN A 91 2.38 -1.58 10.64
CA GLN A 91 3.64 -0.89 10.91
C GLN A 91 4.31 -0.39 9.64
N SER A 92 4.35 -1.22 8.59
CA SER A 92 4.91 -0.86 7.30
C SER A 92 4.16 0.30 6.65
N ALA A 93 2.82 0.31 6.74
CA ALA A 93 2.00 1.41 6.25
C ALA A 93 2.30 2.73 6.98
N MET A 94 2.42 2.69 8.30
CA MET A 94 2.76 3.87 9.11
C MET A 94 4.16 4.40 8.79
N LEU A 95 5.15 3.52 8.63
CA LEU A 95 6.52 3.89 8.26
C LEU A 95 6.57 4.48 6.84
N GLY A 96 5.83 3.89 5.89
CA GLY A 96 5.70 4.42 4.54
C GLY A 96 5.14 5.84 4.53
N GLY A 97 4.13 6.11 5.34
CA GLY A 97 3.56 7.45 5.52
C GLY A 97 4.55 8.46 6.11
N GLN A 98 5.39 8.04 7.06
CA GLN A 98 6.46 8.89 7.61
C GLN A 98 7.48 9.26 6.54
N LEU A 99 7.89 8.28 5.70
CA LEU A 99 8.83 8.52 4.60
C LEU A 99 8.25 9.46 3.56
N ALA A 100 7.00 9.28 3.15
CA ALA A 100 6.32 10.16 2.20
C ALA A 100 6.26 11.61 2.71
N ARG A 101 5.91 11.82 3.99
CA ARG A 101 5.95 13.15 4.63
C ARG A 101 7.35 13.76 4.67
N ARG A 102 8.38 12.94 4.94
CA ARG A 102 9.78 13.39 4.89
C ARG A 102 10.17 13.91 3.50
N TYR A 103 9.63 13.31 2.45
CA TYR A 103 9.89 13.72 1.06
C TYR A 103 8.94 14.83 0.58
N GLY A 104 7.92 15.17 1.34
CA GLY A 104 6.92 16.17 0.95
C GLY A 104 6.05 15.74 -0.22
N ILE A 105 5.80 14.45 -0.39
CA ILE A 105 4.97 13.88 -1.47
C ILE A 105 3.77 13.13 -0.91
N PRO A 106 2.65 13.05 -1.68
CA PRO A 106 1.47 12.29 -1.25
C PRO A 106 1.78 10.82 -1.02
N TYR A 107 1.01 10.20 -0.11
CA TYR A 107 1.16 8.80 0.27
C TYR A 107 -0.06 7.96 -0.14
N ARG A 108 0.21 6.78 -0.68
CA ARG A 108 -0.78 5.76 -0.99
C ARG A 108 -0.56 4.53 -0.11
N SER A 109 -1.63 4.07 0.52
CA SER A 109 -1.70 2.79 1.21
C SER A 109 -2.91 1.96 0.72
N SER A 110 -3.25 0.87 1.38
CA SER A 110 -4.30 -0.06 0.94
C SER A 110 -5.11 -0.58 2.11
N ASN A 111 -6.35 -1.02 1.78
CA ASN A 111 -7.11 -1.97 2.58
C ASN A 111 -7.01 -3.34 1.93
N VAL A 112 -6.35 -4.29 2.56
CA VAL A 112 -6.22 -5.67 2.09
C VAL A 112 -6.31 -6.62 3.26
N CYS A 113 -6.86 -7.82 3.00
CA CYS A 113 -6.88 -8.92 3.96
C CYS A 113 -6.33 -10.19 3.32
N ALA A 114 -5.81 -11.10 4.13
CA ALA A 114 -5.36 -12.42 3.71
C ALA A 114 -6.48 -13.47 3.77
N ALA A 115 -7.56 -13.17 4.49
CA ALA A 115 -8.71 -14.08 4.67
C ALA A 115 -9.26 -14.56 3.33
N ASN A 116 -9.58 -15.85 3.26
CA ASN A 116 -10.19 -16.50 2.10
C ASN A 116 -11.70 -16.78 2.27
N ALA A 117 -12.26 -16.38 3.39
CA ALA A 117 -13.71 -16.43 3.68
C ALA A 117 -14.15 -15.07 4.25
N ILE A 118 -15.45 -14.77 4.06
CA ILE A 118 -16.05 -13.55 4.62
C ILE A 118 -16.50 -13.86 6.05
N ASP A 119 -15.55 -13.77 6.96
CA ASP A 119 -15.75 -14.08 8.37
C ASP A 119 -15.14 -12.99 9.26
N THR A 120 -14.99 -13.29 10.55
CA THR A 120 -14.38 -12.37 11.52
C THR A 120 -12.96 -12.00 11.14
N GLN A 121 -12.19 -12.93 10.54
CA GLN A 121 -10.82 -12.68 10.11
C GLN A 121 -10.79 -11.60 9.03
N ALA A 122 -11.62 -11.70 8.00
CA ALA A 122 -11.73 -10.70 6.95
C ALA A 122 -12.07 -9.31 7.51
N GLY A 123 -12.90 -9.25 8.56
CA GLY A 123 -13.26 -8.02 9.24
C GLY A 123 -12.09 -7.37 9.98
N TYR A 124 -11.44 -8.10 10.91
CA TYR A 124 -10.37 -7.49 11.70
C TYR A 124 -9.11 -7.18 10.87
N GLU A 125 -8.78 -7.99 9.87
CA GLU A 125 -7.66 -7.70 8.98
C GLU A 125 -7.87 -6.42 8.16
N SER A 126 -9.10 -6.16 7.71
CA SER A 126 -9.46 -4.89 7.06
C SER A 126 -9.36 -3.70 8.02
N VAL A 127 -9.82 -3.85 9.26
CA VAL A 127 -9.68 -2.82 10.29
C VAL A 127 -8.20 -2.48 10.50
N PHE A 128 -7.33 -3.48 10.68
CA PHE A 128 -5.89 -3.27 10.86
C PHE A 128 -5.24 -2.58 9.66
N SER A 129 -5.58 -3.02 8.44
CA SER A 129 -5.05 -2.44 7.21
C SER A 129 -5.46 -0.97 7.06
N LEU A 130 -6.75 -0.66 7.22
CA LEU A 130 -7.26 0.70 7.16
C LEU A 130 -6.68 1.59 8.26
N TRP A 131 -6.57 1.08 9.49
CA TRP A 131 -6.01 1.83 10.59
C TRP A 131 -4.55 2.17 10.35
N GLY A 132 -3.76 1.23 9.81
CA GLY A 132 -2.38 1.48 9.38
C GLY A 132 -2.28 2.57 8.31
N ALA A 133 -3.19 2.56 7.33
CA ALA A 133 -3.25 3.58 6.29
C ALA A 133 -3.58 4.97 6.86
N ILE A 134 -4.60 5.05 7.73
CA ILE A 134 -5.05 6.30 8.36
C ILE A 134 -3.97 6.87 9.27
N MET A 135 -3.43 6.06 10.17
CA MET A 135 -2.36 6.47 11.09
C MET A 135 -1.07 6.81 10.35
N GLY A 136 -0.83 6.19 9.20
CA GLY A 136 0.22 6.56 8.26
C GLY A 136 0.00 7.90 7.57
N GLY A 137 -1.21 8.44 7.61
CA GLY A 137 -1.59 9.68 6.93
C GLY A 137 -1.69 9.49 5.42
N ALA A 138 -2.28 8.39 4.96
CA ALA A 138 -2.47 8.13 3.54
C ALA A 138 -3.43 9.15 2.91
N ASN A 139 -3.02 9.70 1.76
CA ASN A 139 -3.85 10.58 0.94
C ASN A 139 -4.78 9.78 0.01
N LEU A 140 -4.41 8.53 -0.25
CA LEU A 140 -5.17 7.59 -1.06
C LEU A 140 -5.12 6.21 -0.43
N VAL A 141 -6.27 5.62 -0.17
CA VAL A 141 -6.40 4.20 0.17
C VAL A 141 -6.85 3.48 -1.09
N PHE A 142 -5.92 2.82 -1.76
CA PHE A 142 -6.21 2.00 -2.92
C PHE A 142 -6.72 0.62 -2.45
N HIS A 143 -7.48 -0.10 -3.27
CA HIS A 143 -8.14 -1.34 -2.86
C HIS A 143 -9.02 -1.14 -1.60
N GLY A 144 -9.75 -0.03 -1.52
CA GLY A 144 -10.49 0.36 -0.31
C GLY A 144 -11.57 -0.63 0.12
N ALA A 145 -12.13 -1.43 -0.79
CA ALA A 145 -13.21 -2.37 -0.51
C ALA A 145 -13.17 -3.61 -1.40
N GLY A 146 -13.60 -4.74 -0.86
CA GLY A 146 -13.88 -5.97 -1.61
C GLY A 146 -12.70 -6.89 -1.88
N TRP A 147 -11.48 -6.54 -1.50
CA TRP A 147 -10.29 -7.36 -1.74
C TRP A 147 -10.11 -8.43 -0.66
N MET A 148 -9.78 -9.65 -1.10
CA MET A 148 -9.55 -10.85 -0.28
C MET A 148 -8.35 -11.63 -0.79
N GLU A 149 -7.89 -12.63 -0.04
CA GLU A 149 -6.79 -13.53 -0.40
C GLU A 149 -5.51 -12.80 -0.82
N GLY A 150 -5.16 -11.73 -0.11
CA GLY A 150 -3.99 -10.94 -0.45
C GLY A 150 -4.06 -10.22 -1.80
N GLY A 151 -5.27 -10.00 -2.33
CA GLY A 151 -5.51 -9.34 -3.61
C GLY A 151 -5.70 -10.30 -4.79
N LEU A 152 -5.81 -11.60 -4.53
CA LEU A 152 -6.08 -12.60 -5.58
C LEU A 152 -7.56 -12.73 -5.89
N HIS A 153 -8.43 -12.27 -4.99
CA HIS A 153 -9.88 -12.42 -5.09
C HIS A 153 -10.58 -11.09 -4.80
N ALA A 154 -11.69 -10.82 -5.48
CA ALA A 154 -12.59 -9.70 -5.21
C ALA A 154 -13.99 -10.26 -4.90
N SER A 155 -14.61 -9.80 -3.79
CA SER A 155 -15.93 -10.24 -3.34
C SER A 155 -16.89 -9.06 -3.25
N PRO A 156 -18.05 -9.12 -3.94
CA PRO A 156 -19.10 -8.12 -3.79
C PRO A 156 -19.64 -8.02 -2.37
N GLU A 157 -19.76 -9.15 -1.66
CA GLU A 157 -20.22 -9.18 -0.27
C GLU A 157 -19.22 -8.49 0.67
N LYS A 158 -17.92 -8.77 0.48
CA LYS A 158 -16.85 -8.10 1.22
C LYS A 158 -16.84 -6.59 0.94
N MET A 159 -17.15 -6.19 -0.30
CA MET A 159 -17.24 -4.78 -0.67
C MET A 159 -18.33 -4.05 0.15
N VAL A 160 -19.46 -4.68 0.42
CA VAL A 160 -20.53 -4.10 1.24
C VAL A 160 -20.07 -3.93 2.69
N ILE A 161 -19.40 -4.94 3.25
CA ILE A 161 -18.84 -4.89 4.61
C ILE A 161 -17.79 -3.77 4.72
N ASP A 162 -16.89 -3.71 3.76
CA ASP A 162 -15.85 -2.68 3.74
C ASP A 162 -16.42 -1.27 3.53
N ALA A 163 -17.51 -1.12 2.78
CA ALA A 163 -18.20 0.16 2.61
C ALA A 163 -18.76 0.69 3.94
N ASP A 164 -19.32 -0.20 4.76
CA ASP A 164 -19.77 0.16 6.11
C ASP A 164 -18.59 0.57 7.00
N LEU A 165 -17.51 -0.22 6.99
CA LEU A 165 -16.28 0.11 7.71
C LEU A 165 -15.70 1.47 7.26
N LEU A 166 -15.66 1.75 5.96
CA LEU A 166 -15.19 3.03 5.42
C LEU A 166 -16.10 4.19 5.87
N SER A 167 -17.40 3.98 6.01
CA SER A 167 -18.33 4.97 6.53
C SER A 167 -18.05 5.29 8.00
N MET A 168 -17.75 4.28 8.83
CA MET A 168 -17.33 4.47 10.22
C MET A 168 -16.02 5.27 10.29
N VAL A 169 -15.04 4.91 9.47
CA VAL A 169 -13.75 5.64 9.37
C VAL A 169 -13.98 7.08 8.93
N GLY A 170 -14.84 7.32 7.94
CA GLY A 170 -15.19 8.67 7.48
C GLY A 170 -15.80 9.51 8.59
N THR A 171 -16.66 8.94 9.42
CA THR A 171 -17.24 9.60 10.60
C THR A 171 -16.16 9.89 11.64
N PHE A 172 -15.28 8.94 11.93
CA PHE A 172 -14.19 9.12 12.88
C PHE A 172 -13.24 10.28 12.49
N LEU A 173 -13.03 10.48 11.19
CA LEU A 173 -12.14 11.53 10.68
C LEU A 173 -12.79 12.93 10.66
N GLN A 174 -14.08 13.05 10.97
CA GLN A 174 -14.70 14.38 11.09
C GLN A 174 -14.17 15.11 12.33
N PRO A 175 -13.89 16.42 12.23
CA PRO A 175 -13.45 17.18 13.38
C PRO A 175 -14.56 17.22 14.44
N LEU A 176 -14.15 17.10 15.71
CA LEU A 176 -15.05 17.34 16.83
C LEU A 176 -15.40 18.83 16.87
N ILE A 177 -16.70 19.12 16.85
CA ILE A 177 -17.22 20.48 17.07
C ILE A 177 -17.31 20.67 18.58
N VAL A 178 -16.52 21.61 19.11
CA VAL A 178 -16.51 21.98 20.52
C VAL A 178 -17.29 23.26 20.70
#